data_0d7177c92febc233b55427f466780862
#
_entry.id   0d7177c92febc233b55427f466780862
#
_cell.length_a   1.000
_cell.length_b   1.000
_cell.length_c   1.000
_cell.angle_alpha   90.00
_cell.angle_beta   90.00
_cell.angle_gamma   90.00
#
_symmetry.space_group_name_H-M   'P 1'
#
loop_
_entity.id
_entity.type
_entity.pdbx_description
1 polymer ?
#
loop_
_entity_poly.entity_id
_entity_poly.type
_entity_poly.pdbx_seq_one_letter_code
_entity_poly.pdbx_strand_id
1 'polypeptide(L)'
;YSMSISPSEKIKVAIDGNIATVTIDNPAANTWDRESLPALKAVVEALNADLSVYALVLTGAGEKFFSAGADLNQFASGDADVARVVGEAFGEAFETLADFRGVSIAAINGFAMGGGLEVALACDIRIAEEQAALALPEARVGLLPCAGGTQRLTQLVGEGWAKRMILCGERIGAQQAQTLGLVEEVVPAGEALATATALAAKVGNQSPSSVAACKRLIHSARNIAISDGLVAERDEFVALFSTEDQQEGTNAFLEKREPEWKNR
;
A
#
# COMPACT_ATOMS: atom_id res chain seq x y z
N TYR A 1 23.60 -10.64 15.00
CA TYR A 1 23.22 -9.30 14.52
C TYR A 1 22.33 -9.49 13.31
N SER A 2 21.02 -9.42 13.50
CA SER A 2 20.08 -9.29 12.38
C SER A 2 20.32 -7.92 11.77
N MET A 3 20.94 -7.88 10.58
CA MET A 3 21.01 -6.64 9.81
C MET A 3 19.58 -6.24 9.45
N SER A 4 19.15 -5.03 9.84
CA SER A 4 17.88 -4.47 9.42
C SER A 4 17.84 -4.43 7.89
N ILE A 5 16.73 -4.88 7.27
CA ILE A 5 16.55 -4.79 5.82
C ILE A 5 16.31 -3.36 5.36
N SER A 6 16.01 -2.45 6.29
CA SER A 6 15.84 -1.02 5.98
C SER A 6 17.17 -0.27 6.01
N PRO A 7 17.50 0.46 4.94
CA PRO A 7 18.72 1.28 4.91
C PRO A 7 18.58 2.61 5.68
N SER A 8 17.42 2.90 6.26
CA SER A 8 17.15 4.15 6.97
C SER A 8 16.30 3.92 8.21
N GLU A 9 16.61 4.65 9.29
CA GLU A 9 15.80 4.67 10.50
C GLU A 9 14.41 5.32 10.29
N LYS A 10 14.21 6.02 9.19
CA LYS A 10 12.92 6.63 8.83
C LYS A 10 11.89 5.63 8.34
N ILE A 11 12.33 4.45 7.96
CA ILE A 11 11.47 3.32 7.59
C ILE A 11 11.92 2.12 8.43
N LYS A 12 11.08 1.71 9.35
CA LYS A 12 11.37 0.59 10.26
C LYS A 12 10.60 -0.64 9.83
N VAL A 13 11.20 -1.80 9.99
CA VAL A 13 10.62 -3.08 9.61
C VAL A 13 10.73 -4.07 10.77
N ALA A 14 9.61 -4.72 11.06
CA ALA A 14 9.57 -5.86 11.98
C ALA A 14 8.84 -7.01 11.28
N ILE A 15 9.41 -8.21 11.29
CA ILE A 15 8.80 -9.39 10.68
C ILE A 15 8.41 -10.37 11.79
N ASP A 16 7.15 -10.76 11.80
CA ASP A 16 6.59 -11.77 12.68
C ASP A 16 5.85 -12.81 11.82
N GLY A 17 6.39 -14.01 11.75
CA GLY A 17 5.87 -15.06 10.89
C GLY A 17 5.88 -14.62 9.41
N ASN A 18 4.70 -14.62 8.78
CA ASN A 18 4.53 -14.24 7.38
C ASN A 18 4.19 -12.76 7.17
N ILE A 19 4.18 -11.96 8.23
CA ILE A 19 3.73 -10.56 8.21
C ILE A 19 4.90 -9.64 8.51
N ALA A 20 5.15 -8.67 7.62
CA ALA A 20 6.05 -7.57 7.85
C ALA A 20 5.26 -6.32 8.24
N THR A 21 5.66 -5.68 9.32
CA THR A 21 5.14 -4.37 9.71
C THR A 21 6.17 -3.31 9.32
N VAL A 22 5.78 -2.40 8.45
CA VAL A 22 6.60 -1.30 7.96
C VAL A 22 6.09 -0.01 8.58
N THR A 23 6.93 0.67 9.33
CA THR A 23 6.56 1.90 10.04
C THR A 23 7.28 3.09 9.45
N ILE A 24 6.51 4.11 9.06
CA ILE A 24 7.03 5.42 8.66
C ILE A 24 7.37 6.18 9.94
N ASP A 25 8.64 6.44 10.18
CA ASP A 25 9.14 7.07 11.40
C ASP A 25 10.07 8.24 11.08
N ASN A 26 9.47 9.32 10.64
CA ASN A 26 10.17 10.55 10.32
C ASN A 26 9.51 11.75 11.02
N PRO A 27 9.84 11.97 12.31
CA PRO A 27 9.23 13.05 13.09
C PRO A 27 9.45 14.43 12.43
N ALA A 28 8.52 15.41 12.62
CA ALA A 28 7.31 15.29 13.47
C ALA A 28 6.10 14.66 12.77
N ALA A 29 6.01 14.72 11.43
CA ALA A 29 4.78 14.41 10.70
C ALA A 29 4.92 13.24 9.72
N ASN A 30 5.95 12.42 9.86
CA ASN A 30 6.24 11.27 8.99
C ASN A 30 6.27 11.66 7.51
N THR A 31 6.99 12.74 7.21
CA THR A 31 7.11 13.26 5.84
C THR A 31 8.03 12.42 4.97
N TRP A 32 7.80 12.49 3.66
CA TRP A 32 8.63 11.82 2.65
C TRP A 32 9.74 12.73 2.15
N ASP A 33 10.95 12.19 2.08
CA ASP A 33 12.15 12.88 1.62
C ASP A 33 13.06 11.96 0.78
N ARG A 34 14.23 12.47 0.40
CA ARG A 34 15.20 11.75 -0.44
C ARG A 34 15.84 10.54 0.26
N GLU A 35 15.69 10.43 1.57
CA GLU A 35 16.15 9.28 2.36
C GLU A 35 15.05 8.24 2.53
N SER A 36 13.84 8.67 2.92
CA SER A 36 12.75 7.75 3.22
C SER A 36 12.14 7.10 1.98
N LEU A 37 12.08 7.80 0.85
CA LEU A 37 11.52 7.23 -0.38
C LEU A 37 12.35 6.06 -0.93
N PRO A 38 13.67 6.21 -1.15
CA PRO A 38 14.50 5.07 -1.54
C PRO A 38 14.52 3.95 -0.50
N ALA A 39 14.42 4.29 0.79
CA ALA A 39 14.37 3.31 1.86
C ALA A 39 13.09 2.46 1.78
N LEU A 40 11.93 3.07 1.53
CA LEU A 40 10.69 2.32 1.33
C LEU A 40 10.81 1.36 0.14
N LYS A 41 11.33 1.84 -0.97
CA LYS A 41 11.57 1.01 -2.16
C LYS A 41 12.44 -0.19 -1.83
N ALA A 42 13.58 0.02 -1.17
CA ALA A 42 14.51 -1.04 -0.81
C ALA A 42 13.87 -2.06 0.15
N VAL A 43 13.09 -1.60 1.11
CA VAL A 43 12.36 -2.47 2.04
C VAL A 43 11.36 -3.35 1.29
N VAL A 44 10.54 -2.76 0.43
CA VAL A 44 9.53 -3.53 -0.34
C VAL A 44 10.20 -4.54 -1.27
N GLU A 45 11.29 -4.18 -1.93
CA GLU A 45 12.04 -5.09 -2.77
C GLU A 45 12.61 -6.27 -1.96
N ALA A 46 13.14 -6.03 -0.77
CA ALA A 46 13.65 -7.08 0.11
C ALA A 46 12.52 -8.01 0.59
N LEU A 47 11.37 -7.45 0.97
CA LEU A 47 10.19 -8.23 1.36
C LEU A 47 9.63 -9.04 0.18
N ASN A 48 9.67 -8.48 -1.01
CA ASN A 48 9.20 -9.16 -2.22
C ASN A 48 10.09 -10.34 -2.61
N ALA A 49 11.38 -10.27 -2.27
CA ALA A 49 12.35 -11.35 -2.49
C ALA A 49 12.28 -12.46 -1.42
N ASP A 50 11.69 -12.17 -0.27
CA ASP A 50 11.53 -13.13 0.83
C ASP A 50 10.25 -13.95 0.67
N LEU A 51 10.39 -15.21 0.28
CA LEU A 51 9.27 -16.10 0.00
C LEU A 51 8.42 -16.42 1.26
N SER A 52 8.93 -16.16 2.45
CA SER A 52 8.18 -16.38 3.69
C SER A 52 7.26 -15.21 4.06
N VAL A 53 7.39 -14.06 3.41
CA VAL A 53 6.55 -12.88 3.65
C VAL A 53 5.35 -12.89 2.71
N TYR A 54 4.15 -12.94 3.26
CA TYR A 54 2.89 -13.02 2.51
C TYR A 54 2.10 -11.72 2.55
N ALA A 55 2.35 -10.90 3.55
CA ALA A 55 1.65 -9.62 3.72
C ALA A 55 2.58 -8.58 4.35
N LEU A 56 2.34 -7.31 4.04
CA LEU A 56 2.93 -6.19 4.75
C LEU A 56 1.83 -5.25 5.26
N VAL A 57 2.05 -4.74 6.45
CA VAL A 57 1.20 -3.71 7.05
C VAL A 57 2.04 -2.43 7.14
N LEU A 58 1.53 -1.34 6.56
CA LEU A 58 2.18 -0.04 6.59
C LEU A 58 1.44 0.87 7.56
N THR A 59 2.17 1.47 8.49
CA THR A 59 1.61 2.41 9.47
C THR A 59 2.57 3.56 9.75
N GLY A 60 2.11 4.61 10.42
CA GLY A 60 2.94 5.73 10.86
C GLY A 60 3.30 5.60 12.33
N ALA A 61 4.50 6.03 12.70
CA ALA A 61 4.91 6.14 14.08
C ALA A 61 4.14 7.26 14.80
N GLY A 62 3.82 7.04 16.07
CA GLY A 62 3.07 8.01 16.88
C GLY A 62 1.56 7.90 16.70
N GLU A 63 0.84 8.86 17.27
CA GLU A 63 -0.63 8.83 17.35
C GLU A 63 -1.31 9.83 16.42
N LYS A 64 -0.59 10.86 15.95
CA LYS A 64 -1.19 11.97 15.21
C LYS A 64 -1.13 11.79 13.70
N PHE A 65 -0.02 11.29 13.18
CA PHE A 65 0.20 11.21 11.75
C PHE A 65 0.43 9.77 11.27
N PHE A 66 -0.30 9.40 10.24
CA PHE A 66 0.14 8.34 9.35
C PHE A 66 1.30 8.87 8.48
N SER A 67 1.04 9.90 7.69
CA SER A 67 2.04 10.71 6.99
C SER A 67 1.42 12.00 6.50
N ALA A 68 2.13 13.11 6.69
CA ALA A 68 1.71 14.43 6.21
C ALA A 68 2.14 14.73 4.76
N GLY A 69 2.78 13.77 4.08
CA GLY A 69 3.18 13.91 2.69
C GLY A 69 4.63 14.35 2.49
N ALA A 70 4.89 15.07 1.40
CA ALA A 70 6.23 15.51 1.07
C ALA A 70 6.78 16.55 2.07
N ASP A 71 8.07 16.46 2.34
CA ASP A 71 8.78 17.58 2.94
C ASP A 71 8.87 18.71 1.90
N LEU A 72 8.09 19.77 2.08
CA LEU A 72 8.01 20.87 1.13
C LEU A 72 9.30 21.69 1.02
N ASN A 73 10.20 21.59 1.99
CA ASN A 73 11.52 22.22 1.89
C ASN A 73 12.30 21.73 0.66
N GLN A 74 12.03 20.53 0.19
CA GLN A 74 12.65 19.97 -1.02
C GLN A 74 12.35 20.81 -2.28
N PHE A 75 11.24 21.56 -2.28
CA PHE A 75 10.77 22.32 -3.43
C PHE A 75 11.01 23.84 -3.29
N ALA A 76 11.66 24.26 -2.22
CA ALA A 76 11.85 25.69 -1.92
C ALA A 76 12.65 26.45 -2.99
N SER A 77 13.55 25.78 -3.71
CA SER A 77 14.34 26.41 -4.80
C SER A 77 13.52 26.73 -6.05
N GLY A 78 12.38 26.06 -6.25
CA GLY A 78 11.60 26.14 -7.49
C GLY A 78 12.28 25.50 -8.70
N ASP A 79 13.34 24.72 -8.50
CA ASP A 79 14.09 24.08 -9.57
C ASP A 79 13.33 22.85 -10.10
N ALA A 80 13.03 22.87 -11.41
CA ALA A 80 12.33 21.79 -12.08
C ALA A 80 13.12 20.47 -12.09
N ASP A 81 14.46 20.52 -12.11
CA ASP A 81 15.29 19.31 -12.07
C ASP A 81 15.22 18.63 -10.70
N VAL A 82 15.19 19.42 -9.63
CA VAL A 82 14.96 18.92 -8.27
C VAL A 82 13.56 18.29 -8.17
N ALA A 83 12.55 18.96 -8.71
CA ALA A 83 11.18 18.43 -8.72
C ALA A 83 11.08 17.11 -9.47
N ARG A 84 11.79 16.97 -10.60
CA ARG A 84 11.85 15.71 -11.36
C ARG A 84 12.44 14.57 -10.54
N VAL A 85 13.57 14.80 -9.88
CA VAL A 85 14.25 13.79 -9.04
C VAL A 85 13.34 13.34 -7.89
N VAL A 86 12.69 14.27 -7.22
CA VAL A 86 11.77 13.95 -6.11
C VAL A 86 10.52 13.23 -6.63
N GLY A 87 9.93 13.72 -7.72
CA GLY A 87 8.75 13.07 -8.33
C GLY A 87 9.03 11.65 -8.78
N GLU A 88 10.19 11.40 -9.40
CA GLU A 88 10.62 10.06 -9.79
C GLU A 88 10.84 9.16 -8.56
N ALA A 89 11.41 9.70 -7.48
CA ALA A 89 11.60 8.94 -6.24
C ALA A 89 10.27 8.53 -5.61
N PHE A 90 9.26 9.41 -5.61
CA PHE A 90 7.89 9.07 -5.21
C PHE A 90 7.30 7.96 -6.08
N GLY A 91 7.39 8.13 -7.39
CA GLY A 91 6.87 7.14 -8.35
C GLY A 91 7.51 5.77 -8.14
N GLU A 92 8.84 5.70 -8.11
CA GLU A 92 9.57 4.45 -7.91
C GLU A 92 9.19 3.75 -6.60
N ALA A 93 9.12 4.48 -5.49
CA ALA A 93 8.81 3.90 -4.20
C ALA A 93 7.36 3.39 -4.13
N PHE A 94 6.40 4.19 -4.58
CA PHE A 94 4.98 3.84 -4.44
C PHE A 94 4.51 2.84 -5.50
N GLU A 95 5.08 2.86 -6.69
CA GLU A 95 4.84 1.84 -7.71
C GLU A 95 5.43 0.49 -7.29
N THR A 96 6.62 0.49 -6.68
CA THR A 96 7.20 -0.72 -6.10
C THR A 96 6.29 -1.31 -5.01
N LEU A 97 5.73 -0.46 -4.15
CA LEU A 97 4.77 -0.89 -3.13
C LEU A 97 3.49 -1.47 -3.76
N ALA A 98 2.94 -0.80 -4.77
CA ALA A 98 1.74 -1.28 -5.47
C ALA A 98 1.96 -2.64 -6.13
N ASP A 99 3.18 -2.91 -6.59
CA ASP A 99 3.57 -4.17 -7.24
C ASP A 99 4.06 -5.25 -6.26
N PHE A 100 4.01 -4.98 -4.95
CA PHE A 100 4.32 -6.00 -3.94
C PHE A 100 3.48 -7.25 -4.20
N ARG A 101 4.12 -8.39 -4.26
CA ARG A 101 3.52 -9.65 -4.70
C ARG A 101 2.47 -10.20 -3.73
N GLY A 102 2.67 -9.98 -2.44
CA GLY A 102 1.70 -10.31 -1.40
C GLY A 102 0.63 -9.22 -1.22
N VAL A 103 -0.03 -9.23 -0.08
CA VAL A 103 -1.06 -8.24 0.25
C VAL A 103 -0.46 -7.12 1.08
N SER A 104 -0.69 -5.88 0.67
CA SER A 104 -0.31 -4.69 1.41
C SER A 104 -1.53 -4.03 2.05
N ILE A 105 -1.44 -3.70 3.33
CA ILE A 105 -2.53 -3.11 4.10
C ILE A 105 -2.02 -1.83 4.76
N ALA A 106 -2.66 -0.70 4.45
CA ALA A 106 -2.39 0.56 5.14
C ALA A 106 -3.21 0.63 6.43
N ALA A 107 -2.54 0.70 7.55
CA ALA A 107 -3.13 0.97 8.86
C ALA A 107 -3.00 2.47 9.14
N ILE A 108 -4.04 3.22 8.80
CA ILE A 108 -4.04 4.68 8.82
C ILE A 108 -4.37 5.15 10.24
N ASN A 109 -3.34 5.48 10.98
CA ASN A 109 -3.40 5.82 12.41
C ASN A 109 -3.60 7.31 12.71
N GLY A 110 -3.85 8.13 11.71
CA GLY A 110 -4.05 9.56 11.87
C GLY A 110 -4.14 10.29 10.54
N PHE A 111 -3.56 11.50 10.47
CA PHE A 111 -3.57 12.28 9.25
C PHE A 111 -2.83 11.57 8.11
N ALA A 112 -3.49 11.47 6.95
CA ALA A 112 -2.92 10.97 5.70
C ALA A 112 -3.12 12.02 4.62
N MET A 113 -2.10 12.85 4.40
CA MET A 113 -2.16 14.05 3.55
C MET A 113 -1.19 13.95 2.39
N GLY A 114 -1.60 14.36 1.21
CA GLY A 114 -0.73 14.38 0.05
C GLY A 114 -0.08 13.04 -0.23
N GLY A 115 1.24 12.98 -0.29
CA GLY A 115 2.00 11.74 -0.43
C GLY A 115 1.73 10.73 0.69
N GLY A 116 1.22 11.17 1.83
CA GLY A 116 0.75 10.29 2.90
C GLY A 116 -0.52 9.53 2.53
N LEU A 117 -1.46 10.19 1.86
CA LEU A 117 -2.61 9.50 1.29
C LEU A 117 -2.20 8.66 0.08
N GLU A 118 -1.30 9.17 -0.76
CA GLU A 118 -0.87 8.47 -1.97
C GLU A 118 -0.19 7.13 -1.67
N VAL A 119 0.63 7.04 -0.60
CA VAL A 119 1.21 5.75 -0.20
C VAL A 119 0.15 4.76 0.27
N ALA A 120 -0.87 5.25 0.96
CA ALA A 120 -2.01 4.41 1.34
C ALA A 120 -2.81 3.93 0.13
N LEU A 121 -2.97 4.79 -0.90
CA LEU A 121 -3.63 4.42 -2.16
C LEU A 121 -2.84 3.37 -2.94
N ALA A 122 -1.52 3.32 -2.77
CA ALA A 122 -0.66 2.30 -3.37
C ALA A 122 -0.78 0.94 -2.67
N CYS A 123 -1.27 0.88 -1.44
CA CYS A 123 -1.60 -0.35 -0.76
C CYS A 123 -2.86 -1.01 -1.33
N ASP A 124 -3.00 -2.30 -1.11
CA ASP A 124 -4.16 -3.06 -1.60
C ASP A 124 -5.43 -2.74 -0.80
N ILE A 125 -5.30 -2.60 0.51
CA ILE A 125 -6.40 -2.43 1.46
C ILE A 125 -6.06 -1.30 2.43
N ARG A 126 -7.06 -0.53 2.86
CA ARG A 126 -6.92 0.58 3.81
C ARG A 126 -7.86 0.41 4.97
N ILE A 127 -7.32 0.50 6.18
CA ILE A 127 -8.06 0.51 7.44
C ILE A 127 -7.71 1.83 8.13
N ALA A 128 -8.71 2.61 8.50
CA ALA A 128 -8.50 3.92 9.10
C ALA A 128 -9.05 3.98 10.52
N GLU A 129 -8.32 4.65 11.41
CA GLU A 129 -8.86 5.01 12.72
C GLU A 129 -9.89 6.13 12.58
N GLU A 130 -10.87 6.14 13.47
CA GLU A 130 -12.04 7.03 13.39
C GLU A 130 -11.70 8.53 13.36
N GLN A 131 -10.55 8.93 13.95
CA GLN A 131 -10.09 10.31 13.97
C GLN A 131 -9.21 10.66 12.76
N ALA A 132 -8.93 9.71 11.87
CA ALA A 132 -8.09 9.97 10.70
C ALA A 132 -8.75 10.98 9.77
N ALA A 133 -7.91 11.76 9.11
CA ALA A 133 -8.33 12.70 8.08
C ALA A 133 -7.47 12.50 6.84
N LEU A 134 -8.11 12.49 5.68
CA LEU A 134 -7.51 12.18 4.39
C LEU A 134 -7.70 13.34 3.43
N ALA A 135 -6.64 13.73 2.73
CA ALA A 135 -6.67 14.84 1.78
C ALA A 135 -5.58 14.73 0.73
N LEU A 136 -5.81 15.38 -0.42
CA LEU A 136 -4.79 15.66 -1.44
C LEU A 136 -4.75 17.18 -1.68
N PRO A 137 -4.14 17.96 -0.76
CA PRO A 137 -4.23 19.43 -0.76
C PRO A 137 -3.12 20.12 -1.55
N GLU A 138 -2.43 19.43 -2.46
CA GLU A 138 -1.24 19.94 -3.15
C GLU A 138 -1.50 21.22 -3.94
N ALA A 139 -2.70 21.39 -4.52
CA ALA A 139 -3.04 22.59 -5.28
C ALA A 139 -2.98 23.87 -4.44
N ARG A 140 -3.15 23.78 -3.12
CA ARG A 140 -3.05 24.89 -2.20
C ARG A 140 -1.64 25.53 -2.16
N VAL A 141 -0.64 24.72 -2.47
CA VAL A 141 0.76 25.18 -2.52
C VAL A 141 1.30 25.22 -3.94
N GLY A 142 0.44 25.22 -4.94
CA GLY A 142 0.81 25.33 -6.36
C GLY A 142 1.36 24.04 -6.96
N LEU A 143 1.11 22.89 -6.32
CA LEU A 143 1.57 21.57 -6.77
C LEU A 143 0.37 20.70 -7.14
N LEU A 144 0.64 19.46 -7.51
CA LEU A 144 -0.36 18.43 -7.74
C LEU A 144 0.12 17.10 -7.12
N PRO A 145 -0.79 16.15 -6.87
CA PRO A 145 -0.42 14.81 -6.43
C PRO A 145 0.38 14.08 -7.51
N CYS A 146 1.68 13.88 -7.30
CA CYS A 146 2.57 13.29 -8.31
C CYS A 146 2.85 11.79 -8.11
N ALA A 147 2.32 11.20 -7.05
CA ALA A 147 2.62 9.81 -6.69
C ALA A 147 1.40 8.89 -6.83
N GLY A 148 0.56 9.15 -7.80
CA GLY A 148 -0.58 8.32 -8.16
C GLY A 148 -1.93 8.84 -7.68
N GLY A 149 -1.99 9.91 -6.89
CA GLY A 149 -3.23 10.41 -6.30
C GLY A 149 -4.29 10.79 -7.32
N THR A 150 -3.92 11.47 -8.41
CA THR A 150 -4.86 11.84 -9.47
C THR A 150 -5.49 10.63 -10.15
N GLN A 151 -4.79 9.52 -10.20
CA GLN A 151 -5.23 8.30 -10.86
C GLN A 151 -5.95 7.35 -9.90
N ARG A 152 -5.28 6.99 -8.80
CA ARG A 152 -5.79 5.99 -7.85
C ARG A 152 -6.99 6.49 -7.05
N LEU A 153 -7.00 7.75 -6.62
CA LEU A 153 -8.16 8.31 -5.92
C LEU A 153 -9.39 8.28 -6.82
N THR A 154 -9.26 8.73 -8.07
CA THR A 154 -10.36 8.76 -9.03
C THR A 154 -10.96 7.37 -9.26
N GLN A 155 -10.12 6.34 -9.35
CA GLN A 155 -10.59 4.96 -9.51
C GLN A 155 -11.40 4.47 -8.31
N LEU A 156 -11.05 4.89 -7.09
CA LEU A 156 -11.72 4.43 -5.87
C LEU A 156 -13.03 5.19 -5.57
N VAL A 157 -13.02 6.52 -5.69
CA VAL A 157 -14.13 7.36 -5.22
C VAL A 157 -14.95 7.97 -6.35
N GLY A 158 -14.53 7.81 -7.60
CA GLY A 158 -15.15 8.43 -8.75
C GLY A 158 -14.68 9.87 -8.96
N GLU A 159 -14.99 10.39 -10.16
CA GLU A 159 -14.48 11.67 -10.64
C GLU A 159 -14.93 12.86 -9.78
N GLY A 160 -16.21 12.88 -9.37
CA GLY A 160 -16.78 14.00 -8.60
C GLY A 160 -16.10 14.18 -7.24
N TRP A 161 -15.95 13.12 -6.48
CA TRP A 161 -15.27 13.19 -5.18
C TRP A 161 -13.76 13.41 -5.31
N ALA A 162 -13.13 12.85 -6.32
CA ALA A 162 -11.73 13.14 -6.61
C ALA A 162 -11.53 14.64 -6.88
N LYS A 163 -12.42 15.27 -7.66
CA LYS A 163 -12.39 16.72 -7.91
C LYS A 163 -12.60 17.53 -6.64
N ARG A 164 -13.53 17.15 -5.77
CA ARG A 164 -13.73 17.84 -4.48
C ARG A 164 -12.47 17.78 -3.63
N MET A 165 -11.85 16.63 -3.51
CA MET A 165 -10.64 16.47 -2.70
C MET A 165 -9.42 17.16 -3.30
N ILE A 166 -9.23 17.07 -4.62
CA ILE A 166 -8.04 17.60 -5.31
C ILE A 166 -8.23 19.07 -5.72
N LEU A 167 -9.34 19.41 -6.37
CA LEU A 167 -9.54 20.76 -6.92
C LEU A 167 -10.05 21.74 -5.87
N CYS A 168 -10.91 21.27 -4.96
CA CYS A 168 -11.43 22.09 -3.87
C CYS A 168 -10.61 21.96 -2.58
N GLY A 169 -9.67 21.02 -2.53
CA GLY A 169 -8.80 20.82 -1.38
C GLY A 169 -9.53 20.29 -0.14
N GLU A 170 -10.68 19.63 -0.31
CA GLU A 170 -11.47 19.13 0.81
C GLU A 170 -10.73 17.98 1.51
N ARG A 171 -10.73 18.08 2.83
CA ARG A 171 -10.29 17.02 3.74
C ARG A 171 -11.53 16.22 4.13
N ILE A 172 -11.43 14.89 4.11
CA ILE A 172 -12.52 14.02 4.55
C ILE A 172 -12.11 13.20 5.76
N GLY A 173 -13.07 12.88 6.62
CA GLY A 173 -12.88 12.01 7.77
C GLY A 173 -12.98 10.53 7.38
N ALA A 174 -12.63 9.66 8.34
CA ALA A 174 -12.61 8.21 8.12
C ALA A 174 -13.98 7.64 7.73
N GLN A 175 -15.06 8.09 8.38
CA GLN A 175 -16.40 7.60 8.09
C GLN A 175 -16.85 7.94 6.67
N GLN A 176 -16.61 9.18 6.23
CA GLN A 176 -16.88 9.58 4.84
C GLN A 176 -16.03 8.79 3.87
N ALA A 177 -14.76 8.55 4.20
CA ALA A 177 -13.86 7.75 3.38
C ALA A 177 -14.38 6.32 3.19
N GLN A 178 -14.93 5.70 4.23
CA GLN A 178 -15.56 4.38 4.12
C GLN A 178 -16.78 4.42 3.22
N THR A 179 -17.65 5.40 3.38
CA THR A 179 -18.85 5.56 2.56
C THR A 179 -18.49 5.69 1.07
N LEU A 180 -17.39 6.37 0.76
CA LEU A 180 -16.91 6.58 -0.61
C LEU A 180 -16.13 5.40 -1.19
N GLY A 181 -15.80 4.39 -0.40
CA GLY A 181 -14.95 3.29 -0.84
C GLY A 181 -13.45 3.62 -0.85
N LEU A 182 -13.04 4.68 -0.17
CA LEU A 182 -11.63 5.06 -0.04
C LEU A 182 -10.91 4.20 1.01
N VAL A 183 -11.60 3.85 2.08
CA VAL A 183 -11.11 2.88 3.07
C VAL A 183 -12.13 1.75 3.23
N GLU A 184 -11.66 0.56 3.52
CA GLU A 184 -12.51 -0.63 3.62
C GLU A 184 -13.07 -0.83 5.01
N GLU A 185 -12.42 -0.27 6.03
CA GLU A 185 -12.85 -0.42 7.42
C GLU A 185 -12.45 0.81 8.24
N VAL A 186 -13.30 1.18 9.21
CA VAL A 186 -13.03 2.22 10.20
C VAL A 186 -13.05 1.58 11.59
N VAL A 187 -12.05 1.89 12.40
CA VAL A 187 -11.85 1.32 13.73
C VAL A 187 -11.63 2.44 14.75
N PRO A 188 -11.83 2.16 16.05
CA PRO A 188 -11.50 3.13 17.11
C PRO A 188 -10.03 3.56 17.09
N ALA A 189 -9.76 4.73 17.66
CA ALA A 189 -8.42 5.27 17.79
C ALA A 189 -7.46 4.25 18.44
N GLY A 190 -6.27 4.08 17.86
CA GLY A 190 -5.24 3.15 18.34
C GLY A 190 -5.39 1.72 17.86
N GLU A 191 -6.43 1.37 17.10
CA GLU A 191 -6.72 -0.03 16.73
C GLU A 191 -6.40 -0.40 15.28
N ALA A 192 -5.96 0.54 14.44
CA ALA A 192 -5.72 0.24 13.03
C ALA A 192 -4.63 -0.82 12.81
N LEU A 193 -3.53 -0.72 13.53
CA LEU A 193 -2.42 -1.67 13.38
C LEU A 193 -2.84 -3.10 13.76
N ALA A 194 -3.52 -3.27 14.89
CA ALA A 194 -4.00 -4.58 15.34
C ALA A 194 -5.02 -5.17 14.36
N THR A 195 -5.94 -4.36 13.86
CA THR A 195 -6.95 -4.80 12.89
C THR A 195 -6.31 -5.19 11.56
N ALA A 196 -5.37 -4.38 11.06
CA ALA A 196 -4.63 -4.68 9.84
C ALA A 196 -3.79 -5.96 9.98
N THR A 197 -3.15 -6.16 11.12
CA THR A 197 -2.38 -7.37 11.41
C THR A 197 -3.27 -8.61 11.45
N ALA A 198 -4.45 -8.51 12.04
CA ALA A 198 -5.43 -9.61 12.07
C ALA A 198 -5.92 -9.95 10.65
N LEU A 199 -6.14 -8.95 9.80
CA LEU A 199 -6.49 -9.17 8.39
C LEU A 199 -5.33 -9.81 7.63
N ALA A 200 -4.10 -9.34 7.84
CA ALA A 200 -2.90 -9.91 7.25
C ALA A 200 -2.71 -11.39 7.63
N ALA A 201 -3.07 -11.77 8.84
CA ALA A 201 -3.01 -13.17 9.27
C ALA A 201 -3.89 -14.09 8.43
N LYS A 202 -5.01 -13.60 7.91
CA LYS A 202 -5.88 -14.37 7.00
C LYS A 202 -5.20 -14.68 5.67
N VAL A 203 -4.30 -13.82 5.22
CA VAL A 203 -3.52 -14.03 4.00
C VAL A 203 -2.63 -15.27 4.13
N GLY A 204 -2.13 -15.54 5.32
CA GLY A 204 -1.31 -16.72 5.62
C GLY A 204 -2.00 -18.06 5.34
N ASN A 205 -3.33 -18.07 5.31
CA ASN A 205 -4.12 -19.25 4.99
C ASN A 205 -4.35 -19.44 3.48
N GLN A 206 -3.96 -18.48 2.67
CA GLN A 206 -4.14 -18.50 1.23
C GLN A 206 -2.83 -18.88 0.54
N SER A 207 -2.90 -19.56 -0.60
CA SER A 207 -1.71 -19.84 -1.42
C SER A 207 -1.07 -18.52 -1.88
N PRO A 208 0.19 -18.25 -1.54
CA PRO A 208 0.87 -17.01 -1.97
C PRO A 208 0.95 -16.85 -3.49
N SER A 209 1.12 -17.97 -4.21
CA SER A 209 1.14 -17.98 -5.68
C SER A 209 -0.22 -17.57 -6.26
N SER A 210 -1.30 -18.08 -5.69
CA SER A 210 -2.67 -17.71 -6.09
C SER A 210 -2.99 -16.27 -5.78
N VAL A 211 -2.61 -15.78 -4.60
CA VAL A 211 -2.78 -14.37 -4.20
C VAL A 211 -2.08 -13.45 -5.18
N ALA A 212 -0.82 -13.75 -5.53
CA ALA A 212 -0.06 -12.95 -6.48
C ALA A 212 -0.72 -12.91 -7.87
N ALA A 213 -1.18 -14.05 -8.37
CA ALA A 213 -1.87 -14.13 -9.67
C ALA A 213 -3.19 -13.35 -9.66
N CYS A 214 -4.01 -13.51 -8.62
CA CYS A 214 -5.27 -12.78 -8.46
C CYS A 214 -5.04 -11.27 -8.39
N LYS A 215 -4.05 -10.83 -7.64
CA LYS A 215 -3.71 -9.40 -7.52
C LYS A 215 -3.32 -8.80 -8.88
N ARG A 216 -2.46 -9.49 -9.66
CA ARG A 216 -2.11 -9.04 -11.02
C ARG A 216 -3.36 -8.88 -11.89
N LEU A 217 -4.26 -9.85 -11.87
CA LEU A 217 -5.51 -9.82 -12.65
C LEU A 217 -6.42 -8.67 -12.21
N ILE A 218 -6.59 -8.48 -10.90
CA ILE A 218 -7.40 -7.38 -10.35
C ILE A 218 -6.82 -6.02 -10.78
N HIS A 219 -5.50 -5.85 -10.70
CA HIS A 219 -4.84 -4.61 -11.13
C HIS A 219 -4.99 -4.38 -12.64
N SER A 220 -4.83 -5.41 -13.45
CA SER A 220 -4.95 -5.30 -14.91
C SER A 220 -6.37 -4.92 -15.35
N ALA A 221 -7.40 -5.28 -14.57
CA ALA A 221 -8.79 -4.95 -14.86
C ALA A 221 -9.07 -3.45 -14.97
N ARG A 222 -8.18 -2.61 -14.44
CA ARG A 222 -8.30 -1.15 -14.54
C ARG A 222 -8.06 -0.62 -15.96
N ASN A 223 -7.29 -1.35 -16.77
CA ASN A 223 -6.70 -0.83 -18.01
C ASN A 223 -7.03 -1.63 -19.26
N ILE A 224 -7.68 -2.78 -19.13
CA ILE A 224 -7.97 -3.66 -20.27
C ILE A 224 -9.48 -3.94 -20.39
N ALA A 225 -9.90 -4.28 -21.61
CA ALA A 225 -11.28 -4.72 -21.83
C ALA A 225 -11.54 -6.03 -21.10
N ILE A 226 -12.78 -6.20 -20.62
CA ILE A 226 -13.15 -7.42 -19.87
C ILE A 226 -12.91 -8.69 -20.68
N SER A 227 -13.11 -8.66 -22.00
CA SER A 227 -12.84 -9.80 -22.88
C SER A 227 -11.40 -10.27 -22.82
N ASP A 228 -10.44 -9.32 -22.79
CA ASP A 228 -9.03 -9.62 -22.71
C ASP A 228 -8.65 -10.08 -21.29
N GLY A 229 -9.29 -9.47 -20.29
CA GLY A 229 -9.13 -9.87 -18.88
C GLY A 229 -9.57 -11.31 -18.63
N LEU A 230 -10.65 -11.76 -19.23
CA LEU A 230 -11.11 -13.14 -19.10
C LEU A 230 -10.17 -14.15 -19.76
N VAL A 231 -9.48 -13.78 -20.83
CA VAL A 231 -8.43 -14.62 -21.45
C VAL A 231 -7.22 -14.70 -20.49
N ALA A 232 -6.75 -13.56 -19.99
CA ALA A 232 -5.65 -13.51 -19.03
C ALA A 232 -5.95 -14.32 -17.76
N GLU A 233 -7.17 -14.24 -17.27
CA GLU A 233 -7.63 -14.99 -16.08
C GLU A 233 -7.48 -16.51 -16.29
N ARG A 234 -7.91 -17.03 -17.43
CA ARG A 234 -7.76 -18.44 -17.75
C ARG A 234 -6.30 -18.86 -17.92
N ASP A 235 -5.50 -18.00 -18.53
CA ASP A 235 -4.05 -18.28 -18.69
C ASP A 235 -3.35 -18.34 -17.33
N GLU A 236 -3.64 -17.42 -16.43
CA GLU A 236 -3.11 -17.42 -15.05
C GLU A 236 -3.61 -18.63 -14.26
N PHE A 237 -4.88 -19.00 -14.42
CA PHE A 237 -5.44 -20.20 -13.78
C PHE A 237 -4.66 -21.46 -14.19
N VAL A 238 -4.42 -21.63 -15.48
CA VAL A 238 -3.64 -22.79 -15.99
C VAL A 238 -2.21 -22.74 -15.49
N ALA A 239 -1.58 -21.57 -15.47
CA ALA A 239 -0.21 -21.40 -15.01
C ALA A 239 0.00 -21.81 -13.55
N LEU A 240 -1.01 -21.69 -12.70
CA LEU A 240 -0.95 -22.12 -11.30
C LEU A 240 -0.69 -23.62 -11.16
N PHE A 241 -1.08 -24.43 -12.15
CA PHE A 241 -0.87 -25.88 -12.12
C PHE A 241 0.60 -26.27 -12.26
N SER A 242 1.48 -25.33 -12.59
CA SER A 242 2.93 -25.49 -12.56
C SER A 242 3.54 -25.21 -11.17
N THR A 243 2.75 -24.77 -10.21
CA THR A 243 3.21 -24.45 -8.86
C THR A 243 3.05 -25.62 -7.89
N GLU A 244 3.98 -25.73 -6.94
CA GLU A 244 3.86 -26.71 -5.85
C GLU A 244 2.65 -26.38 -4.96
N ASP A 245 2.37 -25.10 -4.74
CA ASP A 245 1.28 -24.64 -3.86
C ASP A 245 -0.10 -25.01 -4.39
N GLN A 246 -0.31 -25.07 -5.71
CA GLN A 246 -1.58 -25.53 -6.27
C GLN A 246 -1.85 -26.99 -5.87
N GLN A 247 -0.87 -27.85 -6.01
CA GLN A 247 -1.02 -29.27 -5.65
C GLN A 247 -1.18 -29.43 -4.14
N GLU A 248 -0.37 -28.73 -3.36
CA GLU A 248 -0.46 -28.74 -1.91
C GLU A 248 -1.84 -28.29 -1.43
N GLY A 249 -2.35 -27.19 -1.94
CA GLY A 249 -3.67 -26.65 -1.54
C GLY A 249 -4.81 -27.61 -1.85
N THR A 250 -4.80 -28.20 -3.03
CA THR A 250 -5.82 -29.18 -3.43
C THR A 250 -5.75 -30.44 -2.55
N ASN A 251 -4.56 -30.98 -2.36
CA ASN A 251 -4.36 -32.18 -1.54
C ASN A 251 -4.73 -31.94 -0.07
N ALA A 252 -4.30 -30.82 0.51
CA ALA A 252 -4.62 -30.46 1.88
C ALA A 252 -6.14 -30.36 2.09
N PHE A 253 -6.85 -29.72 1.15
CA PHE A 253 -8.31 -29.61 1.21
C PHE A 253 -8.99 -30.97 1.18
N LEU A 254 -8.59 -31.87 0.27
CA LEU A 254 -9.15 -33.20 0.13
C LEU A 254 -8.84 -34.09 1.35
N GLU A 255 -7.68 -33.93 1.94
CA GLU A 255 -7.21 -34.65 3.11
C GLU A 255 -7.68 -34.03 4.44
N LYS A 256 -8.37 -32.87 4.38
CA LYS A 256 -8.90 -32.15 5.55
C LYS A 256 -7.80 -31.77 6.54
N ARG A 257 -6.68 -31.27 6.03
CA ARG A 257 -5.54 -30.77 6.80
C ARG A 257 -5.19 -29.34 6.37
N GLU A 258 -4.43 -28.66 7.19
CA GLU A 258 -3.90 -27.35 6.85
C GLU A 258 -2.81 -27.48 5.77
N PRO A 259 -2.79 -26.57 4.78
CA PRO A 259 -1.74 -26.58 3.76
C PRO A 259 -0.42 -26.03 4.30
N GLU A 260 0.67 -26.50 3.72
CA GLU A 260 2.03 -26.00 3.97
C GLU A 260 2.56 -25.32 2.72
N TRP A 261 2.35 -24.02 2.63
CA TRP A 261 2.73 -23.23 1.47
C TRP A 261 4.24 -23.11 1.30
N LYS A 262 4.72 -23.20 0.07
CA LYS A 262 6.12 -23.01 -0.32
C LYS A 262 6.35 -21.70 -1.08
N ASN A 263 5.27 -21.06 -1.54
CA ASN A 263 5.30 -19.84 -2.35
C ASN A 263 6.06 -20.06 -3.68
N ARG A 264 5.84 -21.17 -4.31
CA ARG A 264 6.45 -21.54 -5.59
C ARG A 264 5.64 -22.63 -6.30
#